data_6ea413ea923ed3c3c06cf7eb25ac8f48
#
_entry.id   6ea413ea923ed3c3c06cf7eb25ac8f48
#
_cell.length_a   1.000
_cell.length_b   1.000
_cell.length_c   1.000
_cell.angle_alpha   90.00
_cell.angle_beta   90.00
_cell.angle_gamma   90.00
#
_symmetry.space_group_name_H-M   'P 1'
#
loop_
_entity.id
_entity.type
_entity.pdbx_description
1 polymer ?
#
loop_
_entity_poly.entity_id
_entity_poly.type
_entity_poly.pdbx_seq_one_letter_code
_entity_poly.pdbx_strand_id
1 'polypeptide(L)'
;MYLRIVTIKCPNKTAKKSLKLLSKQVGHEQMKVGLIKETNVDISETNFLVVKYWISKAHFEKGRSNWSKFSQELNEMGAIVSAVGGEADINMLDNFNDYT
;
A
#
# COMPACT_ATOMS: atom_id res chain seq x y z
N MET A 1 -10.48 12.00 2.15
CA MET A 1 -9.30 11.11 2.19
C MET A 1 -9.47 9.99 1.18
N TYR A 2 -8.46 9.75 0.37
CA TYR A 2 -8.49 8.72 -0.65
C TYR A 2 -7.66 7.51 -0.20
N LEU A 3 -8.25 6.31 -0.26
CA LEU A 3 -7.56 5.07 0.10
C LEU A 3 -7.21 4.25 -1.12
N ARG A 4 -6.02 3.61 -1.05
CA ARG A 4 -5.62 2.55 -1.99
C ARG A 4 -5.36 1.30 -1.18
N ILE A 5 -5.90 0.19 -1.65
CA ILE A 5 -5.66 -1.13 -1.06
C ILE A 5 -4.97 -1.97 -2.11
N VAL A 6 -3.75 -2.39 -1.80
CA VAL A 6 -2.87 -3.11 -2.72
C VAL A 6 -2.59 -4.49 -2.15
N THR A 7 -2.99 -5.53 -2.86
CA THR A 7 -2.71 -6.92 -2.47
C THR A 7 -1.55 -7.43 -3.32
N ILE A 8 -0.52 -7.97 -2.66
CA ILE A 8 0.69 -8.46 -3.31
C ILE A 8 0.86 -9.94 -2.98
N LYS A 9 0.81 -10.79 -4.01
CA LYS A 9 1.03 -12.23 -3.89
C LYS A 9 2.42 -12.54 -4.42
N CYS A 10 3.30 -13.02 -3.54
CA CYS A 10 4.69 -13.31 -3.87
C CYS A 10 4.88 -14.80 -4.15
N PRO A 11 5.87 -15.18 -4.99
CA PRO A 11 6.12 -16.60 -5.30
C PRO A 11 6.73 -17.38 -4.13
N ASN A 12 7.39 -16.69 -3.18
CA ASN A 12 8.02 -17.33 -2.05
C ASN A 12 8.27 -16.32 -0.91
N LYS A 13 8.71 -16.83 0.24
CA LYS A 13 8.96 -16.01 1.44
C LYS A 13 10.07 -14.97 1.23
N THR A 14 11.10 -15.31 0.48
CA THR A 14 12.23 -14.41 0.23
C THR A 14 11.77 -13.22 -0.59
N ALA A 15 11.00 -13.44 -1.64
CA ALA A 15 10.42 -12.39 -2.45
C ALA A 15 9.52 -11.49 -1.60
N LYS A 16 8.67 -12.06 -0.76
CA LYS A 16 7.82 -11.29 0.15
C LYS A 16 8.64 -10.36 1.05
N LYS A 17 9.69 -10.88 1.67
CA LYS A 17 10.54 -10.09 2.58
C LYS A 17 11.16 -8.90 1.85
N SER A 18 11.72 -9.13 0.67
CA SER A 18 12.34 -8.08 -0.14
C SER A 18 11.32 -7.04 -0.60
N LEU A 19 10.17 -7.49 -1.05
CA LEU A 19 9.12 -6.59 -1.56
C LEU A 19 8.47 -5.77 -0.45
N LYS A 20 8.36 -6.30 0.77
CA LYS A 20 7.89 -5.51 1.91
C LYS A 20 8.84 -4.36 2.23
N LEU A 21 10.14 -4.59 2.20
CA LEU A 21 11.14 -3.54 2.42
C LEU A 21 11.06 -2.49 1.32
N LEU A 22 10.95 -2.93 0.08
CA LEU A 22 10.84 -2.03 -1.07
C LEU A 22 9.56 -1.18 -1.00
N SER A 23 8.45 -1.81 -0.61
CA SER A 23 7.16 -1.12 -0.41
C SER A 23 7.29 0.02 0.60
N LYS A 24 8.01 -0.18 1.70
CA LYS A 24 8.25 0.86 2.70
C LYS A 24 9.07 2.02 2.15
N GLN A 25 10.07 1.74 1.33
CA GLN A 25 10.87 2.78 0.69
C GLN A 25 10.02 3.62 -0.27
N VAL A 26 9.19 2.98 -1.06
CA VAL A 26 8.23 3.67 -1.95
C VAL A 26 7.27 4.52 -1.13
N GLY A 27 6.75 3.99 -0.03
CA GLY A 27 5.88 4.72 0.88
C GLY A 27 6.52 6.00 1.43
N HIS A 28 7.78 5.95 1.82
CA HIS A 28 8.51 7.13 2.28
C HIS A 28 8.59 8.22 1.19
N GLU A 29 8.86 7.83 -0.05
CA GLU A 29 8.86 8.78 -1.16
C GLU A 29 7.46 9.36 -1.42
N GLN A 30 6.43 8.54 -1.32
CA GLN A 30 5.06 8.97 -1.50
C GLN A 30 4.58 9.92 -0.39
N MET A 31 5.12 9.82 0.81
CA MET A 31 4.81 10.76 1.89
C MET A 31 5.20 12.20 1.56
N LYS A 32 6.19 12.39 0.70
CA LYS A 32 6.60 13.71 0.23
C LYS A 32 5.55 14.37 -0.68
N VAL A 33 4.64 13.60 -1.23
CA VAL A 33 3.64 14.09 -2.19
C VAL A 33 2.20 13.82 -1.75
N GLY A 34 1.97 13.54 -0.46
CA GLY A 34 0.62 13.50 0.09
C GLY A 34 0.13 12.18 0.63
N LEU A 35 0.98 11.15 0.70
CA LEU A 35 0.64 9.95 1.47
C LEU A 35 0.71 10.29 2.95
N ILE A 36 -0.37 10.05 3.68
CA ILE A 36 -0.47 10.37 5.11
C ILE A 36 0.02 9.19 5.95
N LYS A 37 -0.39 7.98 5.57
CA LYS A 37 -0.19 6.79 6.38
C LYS A 37 -0.17 5.56 5.47
N GLU A 38 0.60 4.57 5.86
CA GLU A 38 0.61 3.27 5.22
C GLU A 38 0.53 2.18 6.28
N THR A 39 -0.32 1.19 6.06
CA THR A 39 -0.46 0.03 6.94
C THR A 39 -0.17 -1.22 6.12
N ASN A 40 0.77 -2.03 6.61
CA ASN A 40 1.07 -3.34 6.03
C ASN A 40 0.38 -4.42 6.82
N VAL A 41 -0.25 -5.37 6.12
CA VAL A 41 -0.95 -6.51 6.73
C VAL A 41 -0.39 -7.80 6.15
N ASP A 42 0.12 -8.66 7.00
CA ASP A 42 0.58 -9.99 6.59
C ASP A 42 -0.64 -10.90 6.43
N ILE A 43 -0.85 -11.40 5.22
CA ILE A 43 -1.97 -12.30 4.91
C ILE A 43 -1.54 -13.76 5.10
N SER A 44 -0.34 -14.10 4.63
CA SER A 44 0.22 -15.44 4.70
C SER A 44 1.73 -15.36 4.63
N GLU A 45 2.42 -16.51 4.58
CA GLU A 45 3.87 -16.53 4.42
C GLU A 45 4.36 -15.85 3.15
N THR A 46 3.55 -15.81 2.11
CA THR A 46 3.95 -15.29 0.80
C THR A 46 3.19 -14.05 0.37
N ASN A 47 2.07 -13.72 1.03
CA ASN A 47 1.18 -12.65 0.60
C ASN A 47 1.08 -11.56 1.64
N PHE A 48 0.99 -10.31 1.19
CA PHE A 48 0.72 -9.18 2.07
C PHE A 48 -0.15 -8.14 1.38
N LEU A 49 -0.71 -7.26 2.19
CA LEU A 49 -1.62 -6.22 1.74
C LEU A 49 -1.13 -4.90 2.30
N VAL A 50 -1.23 -3.86 1.50
CA VAL A 50 -0.84 -2.51 1.90
C VAL A 50 -2.04 -1.60 1.77
N VAL A 51 -2.39 -0.90 2.86
CA VAL A 51 -3.42 0.13 2.84
C VAL A 51 -2.73 1.47 2.89
N LYS A 52 -2.99 2.31 1.89
CA LYS A 52 -2.40 3.64 1.76
C LYS A 52 -3.48 4.70 1.91
N TYR A 53 -3.22 5.65 2.79
CA TYR A 53 -4.13 6.76 3.10
C TYR A 53 -3.56 8.05 2.51
N TRP A 54 -4.23 8.59 1.50
CA TRP A 54 -3.80 9.80 0.79
C TRP A 54 -4.66 10.99 1.18
N ILE A 55 -4.08 12.20 1.16
CA ILE A 55 -4.83 13.44 1.40
C ILE A 55 -6.02 13.53 0.44
N SER A 56 -5.81 13.22 -0.84
CA SER A 56 -6.83 13.23 -1.87
C SER A 56 -6.43 12.33 -3.03
N LYS A 57 -7.37 12.07 -3.94
CA LYS A 57 -7.08 11.34 -5.18
C LYS A 57 -6.02 12.08 -6.02
N ALA A 58 -6.06 13.41 -6.04
CA ALA A 58 -5.07 14.21 -6.77
C ALA A 58 -3.65 13.99 -6.24
N HIS A 59 -3.49 13.87 -4.92
CA HIS A 59 -2.19 13.56 -4.31
C HIS A 59 -1.73 12.15 -4.69
N PHE A 60 -2.63 11.19 -4.68
CA PHE A 60 -2.34 9.84 -5.15
C PHE A 60 -1.82 9.87 -6.60
N GLU A 61 -2.48 10.61 -7.48
CA GLU A 61 -2.06 10.71 -8.90
C GLU A 61 -0.64 11.26 -9.02
N LYS A 62 -0.26 12.22 -8.18
CA LYS A 62 1.12 12.74 -8.15
C LYS A 62 2.13 11.70 -7.70
N GLY A 63 1.74 10.76 -6.86
CA GLY A 63 2.61 9.70 -6.35
C GLY A 63 2.80 8.50 -7.29
N ARG A 64 2.11 8.47 -8.42
CA ARG A 64 2.10 7.30 -9.32
C ARG A 64 3.45 6.99 -9.95
N SER A 65 4.31 7.99 -10.14
CA SER A 65 5.64 7.78 -10.73
C SER A 65 6.50 6.87 -9.85
N ASN A 66 6.40 7.00 -8.54
CA ASN A 66 7.11 6.13 -7.59
C ASN A 66 6.57 4.70 -7.67
N TRP A 67 5.27 4.56 -7.86
CA TRP A 67 4.62 3.27 -8.02
C TRP A 67 5.07 2.53 -9.27
N SER A 68 5.28 3.25 -10.37
CA SER A 68 5.67 2.63 -11.65
C SER A 68 6.99 1.86 -11.53
N LYS A 69 7.97 2.42 -10.83
CA LYS A 69 9.26 1.74 -10.59
C LYS A 69 9.07 0.50 -9.72
N PHE A 70 8.29 0.61 -8.66
CA PHE A 70 7.98 -0.50 -7.76
C PHE A 70 7.24 -1.62 -8.49
N SER A 71 6.26 -1.27 -9.33
CA SER A 71 5.49 -2.22 -10.12
C SER A 71 6.39 -3.07 -11.03
N GLN A 72 7.41 -2.45 -11.62
CA GLN A 72 8.39 -3.17 -12.44
C GLN A 72 9.16 -4.20 -11.62
N GLU A 73 9.65 -3.82 -10.45
CA GLU A 73 10.34 -4.73 -9.53
C GLU A 73 9.43 -5.89 -9.11
N LEU A 74 8.16 -5.61 -8.81
CA LEU A 74 7.17 -6.63 -8.48
C LEU A 74 7.06 -7.67 -9.60
N ASN A 75 6.93 -7.20 -10.85
CA ASN A 75 6.79 -8.08 -12.00
C ASN A 75 8.04 -8.93 -12.21
N GLU A 76 9.21 -8.34 -12.08
CA GLU A 76 10.48 -9.05 -12.25
C GLU A 76 10.66 -10.15 -11.20
N MET A 77 10.14 -9.94 -9.99
CA MET A 77 10.19 -10.93 -8.90
C MET A 77 9.05 -11.96 -8.97
N GLY A 78 8.20 -11.90 -9.98
CA GLY A 78 7.10 -12.85 -10.16
C GLY A 78 5.91 -12.62 -9.26
N ALA A 79 5.76 -11.42 -8.69
CA ALA A 79 4.62 -11.10 -7.85
C ALA A 79 3.38 -10.75 -8.68
N ILE A 80 2.21 -11.05 -8.13
CA ILE A 80 0.92 -10.70 -8.70
C ILE A 80 0.30 -9.62 -7.83
N VAL A 81 -0.08 -8.50 -8.45
CA VAL A 81 -0.58 -7.32 -7.76
C VAL A 81 -2.02 -7.01 -8.15
N SER A 82 -2.86 -6.76 -7.17
CA SER A 82 -4.21 -6.23 -7.35
C SER A 82 -4.35 -4.96 -6.53
N ALA A 83 -4.96 -3.93 -7.11
CA ALA A 83 -5.14 -2.67 -6.41
C ALA A 83 -6.55 -2.12 -6.65
N VAL A 84 -7.15 -1.60 -5.60
CA VAL A 84 -8.43 -0.89 -5.65
C VAL A 84 -8.30 0.40 -4.85
N GLY A 85 -9.12 1.39 -5.18
CA GLY A 85 -9.10 2.67 -4.47
C GLY A 85 -10.47 3.33 -4.43
N GLY A 86 -10.65 4.23 -3.50
CA GLY A 86 -11.90 4.97 -3.33
C GLY A 86 -11.79 6.00 -2.22
N GLU A 87 -12.81 6.86 -2.15
CA GLU A 87 -12.92 7.84 -1.06
C GLU A 87 -13.33 7.13 0.23
N ALA A 88 -12.65 7.47 1.33
CA ALA A 88 -13.01 6.96 2.64
C ALA A 88 -14.24 7.71 3.17
N ASP A 89 -15.17 6.96 3.74
CA ASP A 89 -16.30 7.54 4.45
C ASP A 89 -15.85 7.97 5.84
N ILE A 90 -15.79 9.29 6.05
CA ILE A 90 -15.36 9.85 7.33
C ILE A 90 -16.43 9.72 8.43
N ASN A 91 -17.65 9.33 8.07
CA ASN A 91 -18.73 9.12 9.03
C ASN A 91 -18.86 7.66 9.47
N MET A 92 -17.85 6.84 9.12
CA MET A 92 -17.85 5.44 9.52
C MET A 92 -17.83 5.27 11.03
N LEU A 93 -18.25 4.10 11.49
CA LEU A 93 -18.17 3.73 12.90
C LEU A 93 -16.72 3.63 13.34
N ASP A 94 -16.40 4.23 14.48
CA ASP A 94 -15.09 4.17 15.12
C ASP A 94 -15.30 4.01 16.63
N ASN A 95 -14.99 2.84 17.14
CA ASN A 95 -15.08 2.54 18.56
C ASN A 95 -13.75 2.09 19.14
N PHE A 96 -12.65 2.46 18.50
CA PHE A 96 -11.31 2.07 18.95
C PHE A 96 -11.06 2.43 20.41
N ASN A 97 -11.52 3.60 20.83
CA ASN A 97 -11.35 4.07 22.20
C ASN A 97 -12.10 3.23 23.25
N ASP A 98 -13.10 2.47 22.84
CA ASP A 98 -13.86 1.60 23.72
C ASP A 98 -13.08 0.36 24.13
N TYR A 99 -12.01 0.06 23.42
CA TYR A 99 -11.15 -1.12 23.66
C TYR A 99 -9.82 -0.76 24.33
N THR A 100 -9.59 0.50 24.53
CA THR A 100 -8.36 0.99 25.18
C THR A 100 -8.63 1.46 26.59
#